data_3b97906d7af3d8d52c402ad21d4ff136
#
_entry.id   3b97906d7af3d8d52c402ad21d4ff136
#
_cell.length_a   1.000
_cell.length_b   1.000
_cell.length_c   1.000
_cell.angle_alpha   90.00
_cell.angle_beta   90.00
_cell.angle_gamma   90.00
#
_symmetry.space_group_name_H-M   'P 1'
#
loop_
_entity.id
_entity.type
_entity.pdbx_description
1 polymer ?
#
loop_
_entity_poly.entity_id
_entity_poly.type
_entity_poly.pdbx_seq_one_letter_code
_entity_poly.pdbx_strand_id
1 'polypeptide(L)'
;MPDADNARRPRNAWRTFVIVVLAALVVLLAGFYFLVLPGFSVARQEPSRVEVAIATFMLKHSVPASDAAKVNPLNARPDAANILAGQTLFVKNCSVCHGHDGAGRTELGNATFPRPPVLRALVPQLSDGDIFYHIRNGIRNTAMPAWGFPDREVWQLVTYLRHLPITVGPKPDDLSAQQTAAVNGAHYVGSKACQSCHQEVYARWAKTRMANVLRDPKVHPDAFAADPATAPPELRFNKEDVAFVYGSKWKQRYWKKSGDTYTVLPVQYNFETKKWSKFHVADNADWWAIHYPDPKGDNSTRPTAPLCDGCHSVNFNIDTKQPGTEWNVGCEQCHGAGSAHIANPIAATILNPARQNFVQANDTCIQCHSQGQPLTNPIKGQYYDWAVGYHAGLLLSDFWKLEPHKLGETTFTHFPDGTAHKNRMQGNDFVQSLMYNRGVTCFSCHDPHGTENDAMLRKPADQICSACHSPNNLNGPHTATLEEHTHHKAGSPGSQCVACHMPKILPELPGGPFVSTHTFHFISPQQTDAMKIPNACNACHKDKDTAWATKELASWKTVSPWRMQRETGEAASPAESVTPAPPAGAPPH
;
A
#
# COMPACT_ATOMS: atom_id res chain seq x y z
N MET A 1 -82.23 47.48 17.62
CA MET A 1 -80.83 47.63 17.98
C MET A 1 -80.14 46.23 17.86
N PRO A 2 -79.43 45.96 16.87
CA PRO A 2 -78.54 44.79 16.86
C PRO A 2 -77.11 45.24 17.10
N ASP A 3 -76.41 44.39 17.83
CA ASP A 3 -75.10 44.53 18.40
C ASP A 3 -73.97 44.72 17.37
N ALA A 4 -73.15 45.72 17.65
CA ALA A 4 -71.83 45.91 17.04
C ALA A 4 -70.77 45.27 17.94
N ASP A 5 -70.49 44.02 17.72
CA ASP A 5 -69.24 43.43 18.28
C ASP A 5 -68.69 42.37 17.39
N ASN A 6 -67.40 42.48 17.14
CA ASN A 6 -66.46 41.48 16.60
C ASN A 6 -65.82 41.78 15.25
N ALA A 7 -64.99 42.81 15.20
CA ALA A 7 -63.97 42.97 14.13
C ALA A 7 -62.57 43.23 14.69
N ARG A 8 -62.09 42.36 15.62
CA ARG A 8 -60.72 42.48 16.16
C ARG A 8 -59.96 41.17 16.11
N ARG A 9 -59.89 40.51 14.96
CA ARG A 9 -59.10 39.23 14.90
C ARG A 9 -58.05 39.03 13.82
N PRO A 10 -57.59 39.87 12.94
CA PRO A 10 -56.46 39.45 12.08
C PRO A 10 -55.09 39.94 12.54
N ARG A 11 -54.95 40.99 13.36
CA ARG A 11 -53.63 41.59 13.65
C ARG A 11 -52.76 40.79 14.59
N ASN A 12 -53.29 40.05 15.53
CA ASN A 12 -52.48 39.26 16.48
C ASN A 12 -52.02 37.96 15.89
N ALA A 13 -52.83 37.28 15.09
CA ALA A 13 -52.43 36.03 14.43
C ALA A 13 -51.27 36.26 13.44
N TRP A 14 -51.30 37.35 12.68
CA TRP A 14 -50.20 37.71 11.78
C TRP A 14 -48.91 38.05 12.54
N ARG A 15 -49.00 38.80 13.65
CA ARG A 15 -47.82 39.08 14.49
C ARG A 15 -47.23 37.82 15.10
N THR A 16 -48.05 36.90 15.61
CA THR A 16 -47.62 35.62 16.14
C THR A 16 -46.96 34.77 15.05
N PHE A 17 -47.55 34.71 13.86
CA PHE A 17 -46.95 34.00 12.72
C PHE A 17 -45.57 34.55 12.34
N VAL A 18 -45.45 35.89 12.24
CA VAL A 18 -44.16 36.55 11.93
C VAL A 18 -43.11 36.26 13.02
N ILE A 19 -43.50 36.31 14.31
CA ILE A 19 -42.59 36.00 15.42
C ILE A 19 -42.12 34.55 15.36
N VAL A 20 -43.00 33.58 15.09
CA VAL A 20 -42.66 32.17 14.97
C VAL A 20 -41.72 31.94 13.79
N VAL A 21 -41.97 32.56 12.64
CA VAL A 21 -41.07 32.45 11.46
C VAL A 21 -39.71 33.06 11.75
N LEU A 22 -39.65 34.22 12.40
CA LEU A 22 -38.40 34.86 12.78
C LEU A 22 -37.61 34.01 13.81
N ALA A 23 -38.30 33.46 14.81
CA ALA A 23 -37.69 32.57 15.78
C ALA A 23 -37.15 31.30 15.12
N ALA A 24 -37.90 30.69 14.21
CA ALA A 24 -37.45 29.54 13.44
C ALA A 24 -36.21 29.88 12.56
N LEU A 25 -36.22 31.06 11.93
CA LEU A 25 -35.08 31.54 11.15
C LEU A 25 -33.81 31.74 12.00
N VAL A 26 -33.98 32.35 13.19
CA VAL A 26 -32.87 32.53 14.14
C VAL A 26 -32.31 31.18 14.60
N VAL A 27 -33.18 30.21 14.90
CA VAL A 27 -32.74 28.84 15.28
C VAL A 27 -32.00 28.17 14.13
N LEU A 28 -32.49 28.30 12.89
CA LEU A 28 -31.83 27.77 11.71
C LEU A 28 -30.48 28.44 11.46
N LEU A 29 -30.39 29.75 11.58
CA LEU A 29 -29.14 30.51 11.43
C LEU A 29 -28.12 30.16 12.53
N ALA A 30 -28.59 30.04 13.78
CA ALA A 30 -27.75 29.62 14.89
C ALA A 30 -27.27 28.18 14.71
N GLY A 31 -28.15 27.26 14.29
CA GLY A 31 -27.80 25.90 13.94
C GLY A 31 -26.75 25.84 12.81
N PHE A 32 -26.94 26.64 11.76
CA PHE A 32 -25.96 26.76 10.68
C PHE A 32 -24.61 27.30 11.20
N TYR A 33 -24.63 28.37 11.98
CA TYR A 33 -23.43 29.01 12.52
C TYR A 33 -22.65 28.09 13.47
N PHE A 34 -23.30 27.40 14.38
CA PHE A 34 -22.63 26.58 15.39
C PHE A 34 -22.37 25.13 14.96
N LEU A 35 -23.20 24.56 14.08
CA LEU A 35 -23.08 23.13 13.72
C LEU A 35 -22.50 22.88 12.34
N VAL A 36 -22.72 23.81 11.40
CA VAL A 36 -22.33 23.63 10.00
C VAL A 36 -21.06 24.42 9.67
N LEU A 37 -21.02 25.70 10.04
CA LEU A 37 -19.91 26.58 9.66
C LEU A 37 -18.52 26.13 10.16
N PRO A 38 -18.35 25.59 11.40
CA PRO A 38 -17.05 25.10 11.85
C PRO A 38 -16.50 23.95 11.02
N GLY A 39 -17.37 23.10 10.46
CA GLY A 39 -16.99 22.00 9.58
C GLY A 39 -16.44 22.44 8.22
N PHE A 40 -16.84 23.62 7.73
CA PHE A 40 -16.41 24.13 6.43
C PHE A 40 -14.96 24.65 6.39
N SER A 41 -14.33 24.87 7.54
CA SER A 41 -12.99 25.44 7.61
C SER A 41 -11.86 24.42 7.64
N VAL A 42 -12.15 23.12 7.76
CA VAL A 42 -11.13 22.09 8.00
C VAL A 42 -11.27 20.92 7.02
N ALA A 43 -10.35 20.85 6.06
CA ALA A 43 -10.30 19.76 5.06
C ALA A 43 -10.05 18.36 5.65
N ARG A 44 -9.61 18.25 6.90
CA ARG A 44 -9.27 16.97 7.56
C ARG A 44 -10.47 16.25 8.21
N GLN A 45 -11.61 16.92 8.33
CA GLN A 45 -12.81 16.29 8.88
C GLN A 45 -13.50 15.42 7.83
N GLU A 46 -14.01 14.26 8.26
CA GLU A 46 -14.89 13.47 7.40
C GLU A 46 -16.20 14.24 7.17
N PRO A 47 -16.71 14.27 5.92
CA PRO A 47 -17.96 14.94 5.65
C PRO A 47 -19.11 14.25 6.38
N SER A 48 -20.04 15.03 6.87
CA SER A 48 -21.26 14.50 7.48
C SER A 48 -22.12 13.73 6.47
N ARG A 49 -22.98 12.84 6.93
CA ARG A 49 -23.90 12.10 6.04
C ARG A 49 -24.80 13.03 5.23
N VAL A 50 -25.16 14.18 5.79
CA VAL A 50 -25.98 15.20 5.12
C VAL A 50 -25.20 15.88 4.00
N GLU A 51 -23.95 16.28 4.26
CA GLU A 51 -23.06 16.84 3.23
C GLU A 51 -22.86 15.87 2.08
N VAL A 52 -22.59 14.59 2.37
CA VAL A 52 -22.44 13.54 1.34
C VAL A 52 -23.72 13.40 0.52
N ALA A 53 -24.90 13.39 1.17
CA ALA A 53 -26.17 13.27 0.48
C ALA A 53 -26.43 14.47 -0.45
N ILE A 54 -26.20 15.69 0.04
CA ILE A 54 -26.38 16.93 -0.74
C ILE A 54 -25.37 16.95 -1.90
N ALA A 55 -24.09 16.69 -1.65
CA ALA A 55 -23.06 16.69 -2.68
C ALA A 55 -23.34 15.64 -3.77
N THR A 56 -23.79 14.44 -3.37
CA THR A 56 -24.16 13.37 -4.31
C THR A 56 -25.38 13.75 -5.15
N PHE A 57 -26.38 14.36 -4.52
CA PHE A 57 -27.56 14.86 -5.24
C PHE A 57 -27.18 15.94 -6.25
N MET A 58 -26.40 16.94 -5.84
CA MET A 58 -25.93 18.00 -6.73
C MET A 58 -25.08 17.47 -7.88
N LEU A 59 -24.17 16.52 -7.61
CA LEU A 59 -23.33 15.89 -8.64
C LEU A 59 -24.19 15.21 -9.71
N LYS A 60 -25.18 14.41 -9.31
CA LYS A 60 -26.08 13.69 -10.24
C LYS A 60 -26.95 14.62 -11.10
N HIS A 61 -27.27 15.82 -10.61
CA HIS A 61 -28.19 16.75 -11.30
C HIS A 61 -27.45 17.94 -11.93
N SER A 62 -26.10 18.00 -11.83
CA SER A 62 -25.31 19.11 -12.38
C SER A 62 -24.94 18.94 -13.86
N VAL A 63 -25.08 17.72 -14.40
CA VAL A 63 -24.75 17.43 -15.80
C VAL A 63 -25.97 17.74 -16.69
N PRO A 64 -25.81 18.59 -17.73
CA PRO A 64 -26.88 18.83 -18.69
C PRO A 64 -27.34 17.52 -19.35
N ALA A 65 -28.65 17.35 -19.55
CA ALA A 65 -29.22 16.13 -20.13
C ALA A 65 -28.63 15.76 -21.50
N SER A 66 -28.28 16.76 -22.32
CA SER A 66 -27.60 16.59 -23.61
C SER A 66 -26.21 16.01 -23.48
N ASP A 67 -25.49 16.33 -22.38
CA ASP A 67 -24.15 15.81 -22.12
C ASP A 67 -24.22 14.42 -21.49
N ALA A 68 -25.14 14.21 -20.56
CA ALA A 68 -25.35 12.91 -19.92
C ALA A 68 -25.78 11.82 -20.95
N ALA A 69 -26.48 12.21 -22.03
CA ALA A 69 -26.90 11.33 -23.10
C ALA A 69 -25.78 10.96 -24.09
N LYS A 70 -24.59 11.53 -23.99
CA LYS A 70 -23.45 11.20 -24.86
C LYS A 70 -23.01 9.76 -24.66
N VAL A 71 -22.82 9.04 -25.74
CA VAL A 71 -22.32 7.67 -25.74
C VAL A 71 -20.85 7.68 -26.14
N ASN A 72 -20.03 6.89 -25.45
CA ASN A 72 -18.63 6.77 -25.78
C ASN A 72 -18.45 6.13 -27.19
N PRO A 73 -17.90 6.85 -28.16
CA PRO A 73 -17.71 6.34 -29.51
C PRO A 73 -16.70 5.19 -29.60
N LEU A 74 -15.89 4.98 -28.57
CA LEU A 74 -14.90 3.90 -28.52
C LEU A 74 -15.47 2.60 -27.95
N ASN A 75 -16.70 2.59 -27.41
CA ASN A 75 -17.32 1.40 -26.83
C ASN A 75 -17.85 0.39 -27.86
N ALA A 76 -18.06 0.79 -29.12
CA ALA A 76 -18.54 -0.12 -30.17
C ALA A 76 -17.59 -1.29 -30.43
N ARG A 77 -16.30 -1.14 -30.16
CA ARG A 77 -15.28 -2.19 -30.08
C ARG A 77 -14.20 -1.72 -29.09
N PRO A 78 -14.28 -2.10 -27.80
CA PRO A 78 -13.23 -1.78 -26.84
C PRO A 78 -11.95 -2.48 -27.29
N ASP A 79 -11.07 -1.72 -27.90
CA ASP A 79 -9.78 -2.21 -28.35
C ASP A 79 -8.75 -2.00 -27.21
N ALA A 80 -7.86 -2.98 -27.04
CA ALA A 80 -6.84 -2.96 -26.00
C ALA A 80 -5.96 -1.72 -26.08
N ALA A 81 -5.76 -1.13 -27.26
CA ALA A 81 -4.97 0.08 -27.45
C ALA A 81 -5.65 1.31 -26.83
N ASN A 82 -6.97 1.46 -26.95
CA ASN A 82 -7.70 2.55 -26.31
C ASN A 82 -7.78 2.39 -24.80
N ILE A 83 -7.90 1.18 -24.28
CA ILE A 83 -7.83 0.91 -22.84
C ILE A 83 -6.45 1.28 -22.29
N LEU A 84 -5.38 0.85 -22.96
CA LEU A 84 -4.00 1.16 -22.57
C LEU A 84 -3.69 2.65 -22.63
N ALA A 85 -4.18 3.35 -23.68
CA ALA A 85 -4.03 4.79 -23.79
C ALA A 85 -4.75 5.52 -22.64
N GLY A 86 -5.99 5.13 -22.33
CA GLY A 86 -6.73 5.65 -21.19
C GLY A 86 -6.04 5.36 -19.85
N GLN A 87 -5.50 4.16 -19.68
CA GLN A 87 -4.70 3.81 -18.51
C GLN A 87 -3.47 4.72 -18.36
N THR A 88 -2.75 4.95 -19.45
CA THR A 88 -1.56 5.81 -19.43
C THR A 88 -1.91 7.24 -19.01
N LEU A 89 -3.01 7.80 -19.56
CA LEU A 89 -3.51 9.11 -19.18
C LEU A 89 -3.94 9.16 -17.70
N PHE A 90 -4.65 8.13 -17.23
CA PHE A 90 -5.11 8.02 -15.86
C PHE A 90 -3.93 7.96 -14.88
N VAL A 91 -2.96 7.10 -15.14
CA VAL A 91 -1.76 6.95 -14.30
C VAL A 91 -0.98 8.26 -14.23
N LYS A 92 -0.82 8.95 -15.36
CA LYS A 92 -0.07 10.19 -15.42
C LYS A 92 -0.74 11.37 -14.70
N ASN A 93 -2.06 11.48 -14.78
CA ASN A 93 -2.77 12.71 -14.42
C ASN A 93 -3.76 12.55 -13.26
N CYS A 94 -4.34 11.37 -13.08
CA CYS A 94 -5.49 11.15 -12.19
C CYS A 94 -5.13 10.34 -10.95
N SER A 95 -4.20 9.39 -11.09
CA SER A 95 -3.85 8.44 -10.03
C SER A 95 -3.26 9.09 -8.79
N VAL A 96 -2.67 10.26 -8.91
CA VAL A 96 -2.12 11.03 -7.79
C VAL A 96 -3.18 11.35 -6.71
N CYS A 97 -4.44 11.53 -7.12
CA CYS A 97 -5.57 11.73 -6.22
C CYS A 97 -6.45 10.48 -6.09
N HIS A 98 -6.73 9.80 -7.23
CA HIS A 98 -7.68 8.70 -7.28
C HIS A 98 -7.08 7.31 -6.98
N GLY A 99 -5.76 7.22 -6.83
CA GLY A 99 -5.05 5.95 -6.73
C GLY A 99 -5.00 5.19 -8.05
N HIS A 100 -4.05 4.29 -8.21
CA HIS A 100 -3.93 3.49 -9.43
C HIS A 100 -5.06 2.48 -9.59
N ASP A 101 -5.65 2.09 -8.48
CA ASP A 101 -6.79 1.18 -8.39
C ASP A 101 -8.15 1.90 -8.41
N GLY A 102 -8.15 3.23 -8.48
CA GLY A 102 -9.37 4.04 -8.41
C GLY A 102 -10.03 4.07 -7.03
N ALA A 103 -9.32 3.69 -5.96
CA ALA A 103 -9.86 3.68 -4.59
C ALA A 103 -9.82 5.05 -3.90
N GLY A 104 -9.14 6.05 -4.47
CA GLY A 104 -9.03 7.40 -3.90
C GLY A 104 -8.20 7.49 -2.61
N ARG A 105 -7.42 6.46 -2.31
CA ARG A 105 -6.65 6.34 -1.05
C ARG A 105 -5.19 6.72 -1.26
N THR A 106 -4.95 7.92 -1.74
CA THR A 106 -3.62 8.47 -1.90
C THR A 106 -3.35 9.52 -0.84
N GLU A 107 -2.10 9.85 -0.63
CA GLU A 107 -1.71 10.92 0.28
C GLU A 107 -2.36 12.25 -0.10
N LEU A 108 -2.21 12.66 -1.37
CA LEU A 108 -2.83 13.89 -1.86
C LEU A 108 -4.35 13.80 -1.83
N GLY A 109 -4.94 12.67 -2.24
CA GLY A 109 -6.38 12.46 -2.17
C GLY A 109 -6.92 12.57 -0.74
N ASN A 110 -6.21 12.01 0.23
CA ASN A 110 -6.60 12.12 1.65
C ASN A 110 -6.44 13.53 2.22
N ALA A 111 -5.62 14.39 1.62
CA ALA A 111 -5.42 15.78 2.00
C ALA A 111 -6.44 16.74 1.37
N THR A 112 -7.26 16.28 0.43
CA THR A 112 -8.28 17.09 -0.24
C THR A 112 -9.65 16.97 0.45
N PHE A 113 -10.48 18.01 0.29
CA PHE A 113 -11.88 17.97 0.73
C PHE A 113 -12.80 18.46 -0.41
N PRO A 114 -13.85 17.70 -0.75
CA PRO A 114 -14.08 16.31 -0.35
C PRO A 114 -12.98 15.39 -0.88
N ARG A 115 -12.81 14.26 -0.23
CA ARG A 115 -11.85 13.23 -0.71
C ARG A 115 -12.30 12.66 -2.05
N PRO A 116 -11.37 12.25 -2.93
CA PRO A 116 -11.72 11.56 -4.15
C PRO A 116 -12.59 10.34 -3.85
N PRO A 117 -13.69 10.15 -4.59
CA PRO A 117 -14.54 8.98 -4.40
C PRO A 117 -13.83 7.71 -4.85
N VAL A 118 -14.31 6.57 -4.37
CA VAL A 118 -13.92 5.24 -4.88
C VAL A 118 -14.51 5.10 -6.28
N LEU A 119 -13.70 5.34 -7.32
CA LEU A 119 -14.15 5.34 -8.72
C LEU A 119 -14.76 4.01 -9.13
N ARG A 120 -14.23 2.90 -8.65
CA ARG A 120 -14.77 1.56 -8.93
C ARG A 120 -16.23 1.38 -8.48
N ALA A 121 -16.61 2.05 -7.40
CA ALA A 121 -17.98 2.05 -6.90
C ALA A 121 -18.87 3.11 -7.57
N LEU A 122 -18.30 4.24 -7.95
CA LEU A 122 -19.03 5.38 -8.52
C LEU A 122 -19.26 5.24 -10.03
N VAL A 123 -18.23 4.86 -10.79
CA VAL A 123 -18.26 4.79 -12.26
C VAL A 123 -19.42 3.93 -12.81
N PRO A 124 -19.76 2.78 -12.21
CA PRO A 124 -20.93 2.01 -12.67
C PRO A 124 -22.27 2.71 -12.52
N GLN A 125 -22.35 3.74 -11.67
CA GLN A 125 -23.60 4.49 -11.40
C GLN A 125 -23.77 5.72 -12.30
N LEU A 126 -22.77 6.07 -13.10
CA LEU A 126 -22.73 7.22 -14.00
C LEU A 126 -22.85 6.79 -15.45
N SER A 127 -23.45 7.61 -16.30
CA SER A 127 -23.38 7.44 -17.75
C SER A 127 -21.98 7.75 -18.29
N ASP A 128 -21.67 7.33 -19.51
CA ASP A 128 -20.39 7.72 -20.16
C ASP A 128 -20.30 9.22 -20.35
N GLY A 129 -21.43 9.86 -20.65
CA GLY A 129 -21.54 11.29 -20.78
C GLY A 129 -21.31 12.04 -19.47
N ASP A 130 -21.79 11.52 -18.33
CA ASP A 130 -21.53 12.10 -16.99
C ASP A 130 -20.03 12.07 -16.71
N ILE A 131 -19.38 10.94 -16.93
CA ILE A 131 -17.94 10.78 -16.68
C ILE A 131 -17.15 11.73 -17.57
N PHE A 132 -17.48 11.77 -18.88
CA PHE A 132 -16.88 12.68 -19.84
C PHE A 132 -17.02 14.13 -19.39
N TYR A 133 -18.23 14.54 -18.99
CA TYR A 133 -18.55 15.89 -18.55
C TYR A 133 -17.71 16.31 -17.33
N HIS A 134 -17.64 15.42 -16.32
CA HIS A 134 -16.88 15.72 -15.10
C HIS A 134 -15.36 15.78 -15.34
N ILE A 135 -14.82 14.95 -16.21
CA ILE A 135 -13.40 15.05 -16.59
C ILE A 135 -13.15 16.37 -17.30
N ARG A 136 -14.00 16.73 -18.25
CA ARG A 136 -13.84 17.92 -19.09
C ARG A 136 -13.96 19.22 -18.31
N ASN A 137 -14.96 19.31 -17.44
CA ASN A 137 -15.35 20.55 -16.78
C ASN A 137 -14.88 20.65 -15.32
N GLY A 138 -14.34 19.55 -14.76
CA GLY A 138 -14.04 19.50 -13.33
C GLY A 138 -15.29 19.49 -12.45
N ILE A 139 -15.08 19.52 -11.14
CA ILE A 139 -16.18 19.56 -10.15
C ILE A 139 -15.95 20.75 -9.22
N ARG A 140 -16.85 21.72 -9.28
CA ARG A 140 -16.77 22.95 -8.47
C ARG A 140 -16.69 22.64 -6.97
N ASN A 141 -15.92 23.43 -6.24
CA ASN A 141 -15.68 23.29 -4.79
C ASN A 141 -15.03 21.94 -4.40
N THR A 142 -14.32 21.31 -5.31
CA THR A 142 -13.50 20.12 -5.06
C THR A 142 -12.11 20.31 -5.65
N ALA A 143 -11.19 19.39 -5.33
CA ALA A 143 -9.86 19.35 -5.94
C ALA A 143 -9.86 18.74 -7.36
N MET A 144 -11.01 18.29 -7.90
CA MET A 144 -11.09 17.75 -9.26
C MET A 144 -11.05 18.88 -10.30
N PRO A 145 -9.93 19.04 -11.03
CA PRO A 145 -9.78 20.12 -11.99
C PRO A 145 -10.50 19.82 -13.31
N ALA A 146 -10.75 20.87 -14.09
CA ALA A 146 -11.14 20.73 -15.49
C ALA A 146 -9.91 20.36 -16.35
N TRP A 147 -10.03 19.29 -17.12
CA TRP A 147 -8.94 18.80 -17.96
C TRP A 147 -9.10 19.22 -19.42
N GLY A 148 -8.10 19.89 -19.97
CA GLY A 148 -8.07 20.38 -21.36
C GLY A 148 -7.68 19.32 -22.40
N PHE A 149 -7.89 18.02 -22.12
CA PHE A 149 -7.58 16.96 -23.07
C PHE A 149 -8.45 17.02 -24.34
N PRO A 150 -7.94 16.60 -25.50
CA PRO A 150 -8.79 16.33 -26.68
C PRO A 150 -9.91 15.34 -26.36
N ASP A 151 -11.06 15.48 -27.01
CA ASP A 151 -12.22 14.63 -26.76
C ASP A 151 -11.92 13.13 -26.86
N ARG A 152 -11.07 12.73 -27.82
CA ARG A 152 -10.64 11.33 -27.96
C ARG A 152 -9.93 10.82 -26.71
N GLU A 153 -9.07 11.61 -26.11
CA GLU A 153 -8.33 11.23 -24.89
C GLU A 153 -9.27 11.13 -23.68
N VAL A 154 -10.24 12.03 -23.58
CA VAL A 154 -11.30 11.93 -22.54
C VAL A 154 -12.10 10.65 -22.71
N TRP A 155 -12.48 10.28 -23.94
CA TRP A 155 -13.16 9.03 -24.23
C TRP A 155 -12.30 7.79 -23.93
N GLN A 156 -10.98 7.86 -24.16
CA GLN A 156 -10.05 6.81 -23.75
C GLN A 156 -10.01 6.66 -22.23
N LEU A 157 -10.00 7.77 -21.48
CA LEU A 157 -10.13 7.77 -20.02
C LEU A 157 -11.46 7.11 -19.59
N VAL A 158 -12.59 7.48 -20.18
CA VAL A 158 -13.90 6.87 -19.89
C VAL A 158 -13.85 5.35 -20.16
N THR A 159 -13.28 4.94 -21.31
CA THR A 159 -13.09 3.52 -21.64
C THR A 159 -12.27 2.80 -20.56
N TYR A 160 -11.14 3.35 -20.15
CA TYR A 160 -10.32 2.77 -19.09
C TYR A 160 -11.07 2.68 -17.76
N LEU A 161 -11.76 3.76 -17.34
CA LEU A 161 -12.53 3.78 -16.10
C LEU A 161 -13.62 2.72 -16.06
N ARG A 162 -14.25 2.39 -17.21
CA ARG A 162 -15.21 1.28 -17.32
C ARG A 162 -14.57 -0.10 -17.18
N HIS A 163 -13.27 -0.20 -17.40
CA HIS A 163 -12.48 -1.43 -17.27
C HIS A 163 -11.70 -1.49 -15.94
N LEU A 164 -11.90 -0.52 -15.03
CA LEU A 164 -11.41 -0.68 -13.68
C LEU A 164 -12.02 -1.94 -13.06
N PRO A 165 -11.22 -2.82 -12.44
CA PRO A 165 -11.73 -4.05 -11.85
C PRO A 165 -12.80 -3.73 -10.80
N ILE A 166 -14.01 -4.19 -11.03
CA ILE A 166 -15.11 -4.09 -10.06
C ILE A 166 -15.05 -5.37 -9.23
N THR A 167 -14.27 -5.34 -8.17
CA THR A 167 -14.35 -6.39 -7.15
C THR A 167 -15.08 -5.80 -5.95
N VAL A 168 -16.19 -6.42 -5.60
CA VAL A 168 -16.83 -6.17 -4.30
C VAL A 168 -16.06 -7.06 -3.32
N GLY A 169 -15.41 -6.46 -2.34
CA GLY A 169 -14.75 -7.22 -1.29
C GLY A 169 -15.73 -8.21 -0.67
N PRO A 170 -15.28 -9.41 -0.27
CA PRO A 170 -16.15 -10.42 0.28
C PRO A 170 -16.85 -9.91 1.54
N LYS A 171 -18.09 -10.30 1.73
CA LYS A 171 -18.76 -10.10 3.01
C LYS A 171 -18.06 -10.96 4.07
N PRO A 172 -17.97 -10.51 5.33
CA PRO A 172 -17.31 -11.26 6.40
C PRO A 172 -17.79 -12.69 6.54
N ASP A 173 -19.09 -12.93 6.30
CA ASP A 173 -19.70 -14.25 6.42
C ASP A 173 -19.31 -15.20 5.27
N ASP A 174 -18.89 -14.66 4.12
CA ASP A 174 -18.51 -15.44 2.94
C ASP A 174 -17.00 -15.74 2.87
N LEU A 175 -16.19 -15.18 3.78
CA LEU A 175 -14.73 -15.27 3.71
C LEU A 175 -14.20 -16.72 3.77
N SER A 176 -14.82 -17.58 4.57
CA SER A 176 -14.42 -18.99 4.65
C SER A 176 -14.78 -19.78 3.38
N ALA A 177 -15.92 -19.50 2.78
CA ALA A 177 -16.32 -20.13 1.53
C ALA A 177 -15.43 -19.67 0.37
N GLN A 178 -15.02 -18.39 0.36
CA GLN A 178 -14.15 -17.83 -0.67
C GLN A 178 -12.69 -18.29 -0.53
N GLN A 179 -12.19 -18.55 0.69
CA GLN A 179 -10.87 -19.13 0.89
C GLN A 179 -10.76 -20.56 0.35
N THR A 180 -11.87 -21.29 0.28
CA THR A 180 -11.90 -22.64 -0.26
C THR A 180 -12.32 -22.70 -1.72
N ALA A 181 -13.05 -21.70 -2.22
CA ALA A 181 -13.47 -21.61 -3.61
C ALA A 181 -12.33 -20.98 -4.44
N ALA A 182 -11.63 -21.81 -5.14
CA ALA A 182 -10.62 -21.37 -6.10
C ALA A 182 -11.25 -20.56 -7.23
N VAL A 183 -10.51 -19.62 -7.73
CA VAL A 183 -10.82 -18.89 -8.96
C VAL A 183 -11.03 -19.93 -10.08
N ASN A 184 -12.18 -19.93 -10.72
CA ASN A 184 -12.55 -20.85 -11.82
C ASN A 184 -12.64 -22.35 -11.47
N GLY A 185 -12.98 -22.71 -10.23
CA GLY A 185 -13.15 -24.11 -9.82
C GLY A 185 -11.86 -24.91 -9.67
N ALA A 186 -10.69 -24.26 -9.79
CA ALA A 186 -9.41 -24.87 -9.49
C ALA A 186 -9.19 -24.96 -7.95
N HIS A 187 -8.41 -25.88 -7.45
CA HIS A 187 -8.05 -26.02 -6.04
C HIS A 187 -6.53 -25.97 -5.86
N TYR A 188 -6.11 -25.63 -4.65
CA TYR A 188 -4.71 -25.57 -4.26
C TYR A 188 -4.14 -26.99 -4.14
N VAL A 189 -2.91 -27.20 -4.62
CA VAL A 189 -2.27 -28.52 -4.74
C VAL A 189 -0.93 -28.62 -4.00
N GLY A 190 -0.40 -27.48 -3.52
CA GLY A 190 0.89 -27.37 -2.86
C GLY A 190 2.09 -27.31 -3.82
N SER A 191 3.14 -26.62 -3.39
CA SER A 191 4.32 -26.35 -4.23
C SER A 191 5.01 -27.62 -4.73
N LYS A 192 4.92 -28.72 -3.99
CA LYS A 192 5.51 -30.02 -4.39
C LYS A 192 4.97 -30.52 -5.73
N ALA A 193 3.69 -30.23 -6.04
CA ALA A 193 3.07 -30.64 -7.29
C ALA A 193 3.68 -29.91 -8.52
N CYS A 194 4.28 -28.73 -8.32
CA CYS A 194 4.90 -27.94 -9.38
C CYS A 194 6.30 -28.44 -9.77
N GLN A 195 6.96 -29.19 -8.86
CA GLN A 195 8.37 -29.56 -8.97
C GLN A 195 8.69 -30.36 -10.23
N SER A 196 7.81 -31.28 -10.63
CA SER A 196 8.10 -32.20 -11.75
C SER A 196 8.29 -31.48 -13.10
N CYS A 197 7.57 -30.35 -13.30
CA CYS A 197 7.65 -29.55 -14.52
C CYS A 197 8.54 -28.32 -14.37
N HIS A 198 8.62 -27.72 -13.18
CA HIS A 198 9.37 -26.48 -12.89
C HIS A 198 10.60 -26.73 -12.01
N GLN A 199 11.39 -27.75 -12.31
CA GLN A 199 12.50 -28.24 -11.47
C GLN A 199 13.51 -27.16 -11.08
N GLU A 200 13.97 -26.36 -12.05
CA GLU A 200 14.96 -25.31 -11.82
C GLU A 200 14.41 -24.19 -10.93
N VAL A 201 13.22 -23.70 -11.24
CA VAL A 201 12.55 -22.66 -10.47
C VAL A 201 12.26 -23.15 -9.05
N TYR A 202 11.76 -24.37 -8.91
CA TYR A 202 11.50 -25.00 -7.62
C TYR A 202 12.79 -25.12 -6.78
N ALA A 203 13.89 -25.57 -7.37
CA ALA A 203 15.16 -25.74 -6.67
C ALA A 203 15.76 -24.41 -6.18
N ARG A 204 15.55 -23.31 -6.90
CA ARG A 204 15.92 -21.95 -6.46
C ARG A 204 15.00 -21.46 -5.35
N TRP A 205 13.68 -21.52 -5.56
CA TRP A 205 12.67 -21.10 -4.60
C TRP A 205 12.82 -21.83 -3.26
N ALA A 206 13.04 -23.15 -3.27
CA ALA A 206 13.17 -23.96 -2.06
C ALA A 206 14.32 -23.53 -1.13
N LYS A 207 15.31 -22.78 -1.65
CA LYS A 207 16.40 -22.19 -0.87
C LYS A 207 16.09 -20.80 -0.33
N THR A 208 15.00 -20.18 -0.75
CA THR A 208 14.63 -18.81 -0.33
C THR A 208 14.21 -18.77 1.14
N ARG A 209 14.35 -17.60 1.74
CA ARG A 209 13.79 -17.36 3.09
C ARG A 209 12.28 -17.41 3.11
N MET A 210 11.60 -17.09 2.00
CA MET A 210 10.14 -17.20 1.90
C MET A 210 9.67 -18.64 2.02
N ALA A 211 10.38 -19.58 1.39
CA ALA A 211 10.10 -21.02 1.50
C ALA A 211 10.52 -21.62 2.85
N ASN A 212 11.32 -20.91 3.66
CA ASN A 212 11.97 -21.44 4.88
C ASN A 212 11.83 -20.47 6.07
N VAL A 213 10.80 -19.62 6.11
CA VAL A 213 10.61 -18.68 7.22
C VAL A 213 10.18 -19.40 8.50
N LEU A 214 9.34 -20.42 8.35
CA LEU A 214 8.95 -21.37 9.40
C LEU A 214 9.64 -22.71 9.16
N ARG A 215 10.33 -23.22 10.17
CA ARG A 215 11.03 -24.50 10.11
C ARG A 215 10.62 -25.38 11.30
N ASP A 216 10.09 -26.54 11.00
CA ASP A 216 9.83 -27.56 12.01
C ASP A 216 11.18 -28.13 12.49
N PRO A 217 11.57 -27.97 13.76
CA PRO A 217 12.85 -28.45 14.26
C PRO A 217 13.00 -29.96 14.26
N LYS A 218 11.91 -30.71 14.10
CA LYS A 218 11.96 -32.18 13.92
C LYS A 218 12.45 -32.57 12.53
N VAL A 219 12.13 -31.72 11.53
CA VAL A 219 12.57 -31.89 10.13
C VAL A 219 13.89 -31.16 9.89
N HIS A 220 14.10 -30.04 10.57
CA HIS A 220 15.26 -29.16 10.45
C HIS A 220 15.95 -29.01 11.81
N PRO A 221 16.79 -29.98 12.25
CA PRO A 221 17.48 -29.92 13.53
C PRO A 221 18.40 -28.69 13.69
N ASP A 222 18.84 -28.12 12.57
CA ASP A 222 19.65 -26.89 12.46
C ASP A 222 18.83 -25.60 12.53
N ALA A 223 17.51 -25.68 12.74
CA ALA A 223 16.64 -24.52 12.73
C ALA A 223 16.99 -23.47 13.79
N PHE A 224 17.47 -23.88 14.95
CA PHE A 224 17.81 -22.99 16.06
C PHE A 224 19.12 -22.24 15.79
N ALA A 225 19.08 -20.91 15.82
CA ALA A 225 20.28 -20.06 15.68
C ALA A 225 21.19 -20.11 16.91
N ALA A 226 20.62 -20.37 18.08
CA ALA A 226 21.32 -20.50 19.35
C ALA A 226 20.57 -21.50 20.26
N ASP A 227 21.30 -22.15 21.15
CA ASP A 227 20.68 -23.07 22.12
C ASP A 227 19.83 -22.26 23.13
N PRO A 228 18.53 -22.55 23.30
CA PRO A 228 17.68 -21.92 24.31
C PRO A 228 18.20 -22.01 25.74
N ALA A 229 19.02 -23.03 26.06
CA ALA A 229 19.67 -23.16 27.35
C ALA A 229 20.68 -22.05 27.64
N THR A 230 21.20 -21.38 26.58
CA THR A 230 22.11 -20.21 26.71
C THR A 230 21.38 -18.90 26.97
N ALA A 231 20.05 -18.88 26.90
CA ALA A 231 19.25 -17.71 27.21
C ALA A 231 19.35 -17.34 28.71
N PRO A 232 19.15 -16.08 29.08
CA PRO A 232 18.93 -15.68 30.47
C PRO A 232 17.86 -16.56 31.14
N PRO A 233 17.97 -16.88 32.43
CA PRO A 233 17.06 -17.84 33.09
C PRO A 233 15.58 -17.57 32.84
N GLU A 234 15.16 -16.30 32.85
CA GLU A 234 13.79 -15.85 32.64
C GLU A 234 13.30 -15.96 31.20
N LEU A 235 14.18 -16.25 30.24
CA LEU A 235 13.88 -16.39 28.81
C LEU A 235 14.07 -17.82 28.30
N ARG A 236 14.45 -18.76 29.18
CA ARG A 236 14.68 -20.17 28.80
C ARG A 236 13.37 -20.88 28.46
N PHE A 237 13.45 -21.78 27.49
CA PHE A 237 12.35 -22.66 27.10
C PHE A 237 12.89 -24.02 26.61
N ASN A 238 12.04 -25.05 26.58
CA ASN A 238 12.41 -26.36 26.07
C ASN A 238 12.29 -26.39 24.55
N LYS A 239 13.30 -26.96 23.87
CA LYS A 239 13.28 -27.16 22.42
C LYS A 239 12.11 -28.02 21.97
N GLU A 240 11.76 -29.03 22.75
CA GLU A 240 10.68 -30.00 22.49
C GLU A 240 9.29 -29.33 22.47
N ASP A 241 9.12 -28.21 23.15
CA ASP A 241 7.89 -27.43 23.16
C ASP A 241 7.70 -26.62 21.85
N VAL A 242 8.76 -26.46 21.06
CA VAL A 242 8.74 -25.65 19.84
C VAL A 242 8.21 -26.47 18.67
N ALA A 243 7.08 -26.04 18.13
CA ALA A 243 6.50 -26.59 16.91
C ALA A 243 7.17 -26.01 15.66
N PHE A 244 7.45 -24.69 15.66
CA PHE A 244 8.11 -24.01 14.56
C PHE A 244 9.10 -22.97 15.07
N VAL A 245 10.26 -22.91 14.39
CA VAL A 245 11.24 -21.84 14.50
C VAL A 245 10.99 -20.85 13.38
N TYR A 246 10.70 -19.60 13.72
CA TYR A 246 10.36 -18.52 12.81
C TYR A 246 11.54 -17.57 12.58
N GLY A 247 11.94 -17.40 11.32
CA GLY A 247 12.97 -16.44 10.91
C GLY A 247 14.38 -16.99 10.92
N SER A 248 15.25 -16.42 10.06
CA SER A 248 16.61 -16.91 9.82
C SER A 248 17.63 -15.81 9.46
N LYS A 249 17.29 -14.51 9.54
CA LYS A 249 18.23 -13.43 9.18
C LYS A 249 18.34 -12.34 10.23
N TRP A 250 17.23 -11.72 10.64
CA TRP A 250 17.24 -10.56 11.51
C TRP A 250 16.96 -10.94 12.95
N LYS A 251 15.90 -11.73 13.12
CA LYS A 251 15.39 -12.23 14.38
C LYS A 251 14.92 -13.65 14.24
N GLN A 252 14.90 -14.38 15.36
CA GLN A 252 14.30 -15.69 15.45
C GLN A 252 13.29 -15.70 16.60
N ARG A 253 12.12 -16.25 16.35
CA ARG A 253 11.01 -16.45 17.30
C ARG A 253 10.59 -17.90 17.28
N TYR A 254 9.81 -18.31 18.25
CA TYR A 254 9.49 -19.72 18.48
C TYR A 254 8.01 -19.88 18.68
N TRP A 255 7.40 -20.78 17.94
CA TRP A 255 5.98 -21.05 18.02
C TRP A 255 5.76 -22.35 18.79
N LYS A 256 4.86 -22.31 19.78
CA LYS A 256 4.40 -23.45 20.58
C LYS A 256 2.98 -23.79 20.17
N LYS A 257 2.68 -25.09 20.08
CA LYS A 257 1.32 -25.56 19.80
C LYS A 257 0.38 -25.21 20.97
N SER A 258 -0.80 -24.70 20.65
CA SER A 258 -1.84 -24.30 21.62
C SER A 258 -3.22 -24.66 21.07
N GLY A 259 -3.75 -25.81 21.45
CA GLY A 259 -5.00 -26.34 20.89
C GLY A 259 -4.89 -26.60 19.39
N ASP A 260 -5.76 -25.98 18.61
CA ASP A 260 -5.84 -26.07 17.14
C ASP A 260 -4.95 -25.04 16.41
N THR A 261 -4.25 -24.17 17.13
CA THR A 261 -3.38 -23.11 16.60
C THR A 261 -2.01 -23.13 17.28
N TYR A 262 -1.27 -22.03 17.12
CA TYR A 262 0.03 -21.82 17.76
C TYR A 262 0.04 -20.50 18.52
N THR A 263 0.96 -20.37 19.46
CA THR A 263 1.29 -19.11 20.15
C THR A 263 2.77 -18.84 20.04
N VAL A 264 3.13 -17.56 19.94
CA VAL A 264 4.54 -17.14 19.92
C VAL A 264 5.05 -17.08 21.36
N LEU A 265 6.19 -17.72 21.63
CA LEU A 265 6.86 -17.62 22.94
C LEU A 265 7.34 -16.18 23.18
N PRO A 266 7.34 -15.70 24.44
CA PRO A 266 7.69 -14.31 24.79
C PRO A 266 9.21 -14.06 24.74
N VAL A 267 9.91 -14.69 23.82
CA VAL A 267 11.35 -14.62 23.65
C VAL A 267 11.74 -14.57 22.18
N GLN A 268 12.81 -13.85 21.89
CA GLN A 268 13.38 -13.80 20.55
C GLN A 268 14.92 -13.73 20.61
N TYR A 269 15.54 -14.17 19.53
CA TYR A 269 16.98 -14.09 19.33
C TYR A 269 17.32 -13.08 18.22
N ASN A 270 18.27 -12.19 18.46
CA ASN A 270 18.76 -11.22 17.49
C ASN A 270 20.04 -11.75 16.83
N PHE A 271 20.03 -11.94 15.51
CA PHE A 271 21.15 -12.48 14.75
C PHE A 271 22.35 -11.52 14.66
N GLU A 272 22.11 -10.20 14.65
CA GLU A 272 23.18 -9.20 14.54
C GLU A 272 23.96 -9.08 15.86
N THR A 273 23.23 -8.92 16.97
CA THR A 273 23.83 -8.76 18.30
C THR A 273 24.14 -10.09 18.98
N LYS A 274 23.64 -11.21 18.45
CA LYS A 274 23.72 -12.56 19.03
C LYS A 274 23.18 -12.61 20.46
N LYS A 275 22.13 -11.83 20.76
CA LYS A 275 21.52 -11.73 22.09
C LYS A 275 20.07 -12.20 22.10
N TRP A 276 19.70 -12.80 23.22
CA TRP A 276 18.32 -13.07 23.58
C TRP A 276 17.66 -11.81 24.13
N SER A 277 16.38 -11.65 23.84
CA SER A 277 15.57 -10.55 24.39
C SER A 277 14.11 -10.99 24.55
N LYS A 278 13.38 -10.28 25.38
CA LYS A 278 11.93 -10.43 25.44
C LYS A 278 11.31 -10.09 24.09
N PHE A 279 10.33 -10.88 23.72
CA PHE A 279 9.39 -10.55 22.66
C PHE A 279 8.05 -10.25 23.36
N HIS A 280 7.51 -9.10 23.18
CA HIS A 280 6.47 -8.43 23.94
C HIS A 280 6.98 -7.82 25.25
N VAL A 281 7.00 -6.54 25.25
CA VAL A 281 7.12 -5.71 26.44
C VAL A 281 5.72 -5.34 26.88
N ALA A 282 5.47 -5.45 28.18
CA ALA A 282 4.16 -5.22 28.77
C ALA A 282 3.67 -3.75 28.71
N ASP A 283 4.46 -2.87 28.13
CA ASP A 283 4.22 -1.41 28.10
C ASP A 283 3.30 -0.91 26.97
N ASN A 284 2.61 -1.82 26.30
CA ASN A 284 1.68 -1.49 25.20
C ASN A 284 2.28 -0.68 24.04
N ALA A 285 3.59 -0.66 23.88
CA ALA A 285 4.28 0.13 22.86
C ALA A 285 4.44 -0.61 21.53
N ASP A 286 4.03 -1.86 21.42
CA ASP A 286 4.12 -2.59 20.16
C ASP A 286 2.84 -2.45 19.31
N TRP A 287 2.99 -2.64 18.00
CA TRP A 287 1.90 -2.59 17.02
C TRP A 287 0.69 -3.45 17.43
N TRP A 288 0.92 -4.66 17.88
CA TRP A 288 -0.15 -5.58 18.21
C TRP A 288 -0.88 -5.23 19.50
N ALA A 289 -0.18 -4.67 20.48
CA ALA A 289 -0.81 -4.20 21.71
C ALA A 289 -1.81 -3.06 21.44
N ILE A 290 -1.49 -2.22 20.48
CA ILE A 290 -2.31 -1.06 20.11
C ILE A 290 -3.50 -1.45 19.23
N HIS A 291 -3.26 -2.26 18.18
CA HIS A 291 -4.26 -2.57 17.16
C HIS A 291 -5.02 -3.87 17.42
N TYR A 292 -4.42 -4.79 18.18
CA TYR A 292 -4.93 -6.13 18.48
C TYR A 292 -4.73 -6.45 19.96
N PRO A 293 -5.38 -5.69 20.86
CA PRO A 293 -5.19 -5.87 22.30
C PRO A 293 -5.60 -7.28 22.72
N ASP A 294 -4.80 -7.89 23.59
CA ASP A 294 -5.15 -9.16 24.23
C ASP A 294 -6.37 -8.93 25.13
N PRO A 295 -7.45 -9.72 24.98
CA PRO A 295 -8.61 -9.62 25.87
C PRO A 295 -8.28 -9.78 27.36
N LYS A 296 -7.17 -10.46 27.69
CA LYS A 296 -6.68 -10.61 29.06
C LYS A 296 -5.84 -9.43 29.54
N GLY A 297 -5.48 -8.48 28.64
CA GLY A 297 -4.72 -7.29 28.97
C GLY A 297 -3.24 -7.49 29.27
N ASP A 298 -2.74 -8.74 29.30
CA ASP A 298 -1.35 -9.05 29.66
C ASP A 298 -0.41 -9.26 28.47
N ASN A 299 -0.96 -9.32 27.27
CA ASN A 299 -0.23 -9.60 26.02
C ASN A 299 0.69 -10.84 26.08
N SER A 300 0.46 -11.71 27.07
CA SER A 300 1.31 -12.88 27.36
C SER A 300 1.17 -13.98 26.32
N THR A 301 0.03 -14.02 25.64
CA THR A 301 -0.26 -14.98 24.60
C THR A 301 -0.49 -14.29 23.27
N ARG A 302 0.31 -14.66 22.27
CA ARG A 302 0.15 -14.16 20.89
C ARG A 302 -0.24 -15.31 19.99
N PRO A 303 -1.55 -15.51 19.74
CA PRO A 303 -2.00 -16.52 18.80
C PRO A 303 -1.51 -16.17 17.39
N THR A 304 -0.98 -17.17 16.66
CA THR A 304 -0.39 -16.93 15.34
C THR A 304 -1.43 -16.79 14.24
N ALA A 305 -2.54 -17.52 14.34
CA ALA A 305 -3.59 -17.51 13.32
C ALA A 305 -4.08 -16.11 12.93
N PRO A 306 -4.46 -15.23 13.86
CA PRO A 306 -4.88 -13.88 13.50
C PRO A 306 -3.71 -12.93 13.16
N LEU A 307 -2.48 -13.20 13.61
CA LEU A 307 -1.38 -12.24 13.52
C LEU A 307 -0.31 -12.59 12.48
N CYS A 308 -0.16 -13.86 12.14
CA CYS A 308 1.00 -14.36 11.38
C CYS A 308 0.61 -15.25 10.20
N ASP A 309 -0.33 -16.19 10.43
CA ASP A 309 -0.45 -17.40 9.61
C ASP A 309 -0.90 -17.10 8.16
N GLY A 310 -1.72 -16.05 7.96
CA GLY A 310 -2.12 -15.64 6.62
C GLY A 310 -0.99 -15.22 5.69
N CYS A 311 0.11 -14.68 6.25
CA CYS A 311 1.31 -14.31 5.48
C CYS A 311 2.34 -15.45 5.43
N HIS A 312 2.28 -16.39 6.37
CA HIS A 312 3.27 -17.46 6.54
C HIS A 312 2.75 -18.85 6.17
N SER A 313 1.69 -18.91 5.38
CA SER A 313 1.13 -20.13 4.82
C SER A 313 0.43 -19.85 3.49
N VAL A 314 0.14 -20.90 2.73
CA VAL A 314 -0.64 -20.80 1.50
C VAL A 314 -2.12 -21.00 1.81
N ASN A 315 -2.93 -20.01 1.44
CA ASN A 315 -4.39 -20.05 1.57
C ASN A 315 -4.88 -20.45 2.97
N PHE A 316 -4.47 -19.69 4.00
CA PHE A 316 -4.81 -19.97 5.39
C PHE A 316 -6.33 -19.89 5.63
N ASN A 317 -6.90 -20.95 6.16
CA ASN A 317 -8.32 -21.02 6.51
C ASN A 317 -8.54 -20.56 7.95
N ILE A 318 -9.30 -19.48 8.13
CA ILE A 318 -9.54 -18.86 9.44
C ILE A 318 -10.44 -19.72 10.36
N ASP A 319 -11.26 -20.60 9.80
CA ASP A 319 -12.17 -21.45 10.59
C ASP A 319 -11.46 -22.68 11.11
N THR A 320 -10.70 -23.38 10.27
CA THR A 320 -9.91 -24.56 10.68
C THR A 320 -8.58 -24.18 11.31
N LYS A 321 -8.14 -22.94 11.18
CA LYS A 321 -6.84 -22.41 11.62
C LYS A 321 -5.64 -23.20 11.08
N GLN A 322 -5.77 -23.65 9.84
CA GLN A 322 -4.76 -24.45 9.16
C GLN A 322 -4.45 -23.85 7.77
N PRO A 323 -3.22 -24.01 7.24
CA PRO A 323 -2.93 -23.71 5.85
C PRO A 323 -3.80 -24.56 4.91
N GLY A 324 -4.17 -24.01 3.76
CA GLY A 324 -4.89 -24.76 2.74
C GLY A 324 -4.05 -25.90 2.15
N THR A 325 -2.73 -25.71 2.04
CA THR A 325 -1.79 -26.71 1.52
C THR A 325 -0.50 -26.82 2.30
N GLU A 326 0.16 -25.69 2.61
CA GLU A 326 1.50 -25.73 3.21
C GLU A 326 1.80 -24.48 4.06
N TRP A 327 2.67 -24.65 5.04
CA TRP A 327 3.32 -23.55 5.74
C TRP A 327 4.38 -22.90 4.84
N ASN A 328 4.74 -21.66 5.15
CA ASN A 328 5.62 -20.80 4.36
C ASN A 328 4.94 -20.21 3.11
N VAL A 329 5.69 -19.46 2.34
CA VAL A 329 5.21 -18.82 1.11
C VAL A 329 5.46 -19.76 -0.07
N GLY A 330 4.45 -20.56 -0.40
CA GLY A 330 4.49 -21.49 -1.52
C GLY A 330 4.22 -20.84 -2.88
N CYS A 331 4.36 -21.61 -3.93
CA CYS A 331 4.13 -21.18 -5.32
C CYS A 331 2.75 -20.55 -5.49
N GLU A 332 1.74 -21.19 -4.93
CA GLU A 332 0.34 -20.82 -5.09
C GLU A 332 -0.07 -19.57 -4.30
N GLN A 333 0.79 -19.06 -3.38
CA GLN A 333 0.55 -17.77 -2.72
C GLN A 333 0.64 -16.60 -3.72
N CYS A 334 1.43 -16.78 -4.78
CA CYS A 334 1.62 -15.79 -5.84
C CYS A 334 0.91 -16.18 -7.14
N HIS A 335 0.83 -17.48 -7.43
CA HIS A 335 0.32 -18.00 -8.70
C HIS A 335 -1.14 -18.48 -8.63
N GLY A 336 -1.76 -18.44 -7.44
CA GLY A 336 -3.12 -18.95 -7.24
C GLY A 336 -3.20 -20.48 -7.38
N ALA A 337 -4.41 -21.03 -7.35
CA ALA A 337 -4.67 -22.47 -7.33
C ALA A 337 -4.20 -23.19 -8.61
N GLY A 338 -3.36 -24.21 -8.46
CA GLY A 338 -2.62 -24.87 -9.54
C GLY A 338 -3.32 -26.04 -10.23
N SER A 339 -4.41 -26.59 -9.68
CA SER A 339 -4.99 -27.83 -10.20
C SER A 339 -5.42 -27.76 -11.67
N ALA A 340 -5.99 -26.62 -12.11
CA ALA A 340 -6.38 -26.42 -13.50
C ALA A 340 -5.15 -26.38 -14.43
N HIS A 341 -4.04 -25.82 -13.96
CA HIS A 341 -2.79 -25.78 -14.72
C HIS A 341 -2.15 -27.16 -14.84
N ILE A 342 -2.19 -27.97 -13.79
CA ILE A 342 -1.69 -29.35 -13.86
C ILE A 342 -2.50 -30.18 -14.86
N ALA A 343 -3.82 -29.98 -14.89
CA ALA A 343 -4.70 -30.68 -15.82
C ALA A 343 -4.52 -30.21 -17.27
N ASN A 344 -4.22 -28.93 -17.48
CA ASN A 344 -3.98 -28.33 -18.79
C ASN A 344 -2.88 -27.27 -18.69
N PRO A 345 -1.60 -27.63 -18.90
CA PRO A 345 -0.45 -26.78 -18.60
C PRO A 345 -0.22 -25.68 -19.66
N ILE A 346 -1.15 -24.75 -19.75
CA ILE A 346 -1.05 -23.54 -20.58
C ILE A 346 -1.02 -22.29 -19.73
N ALA A 347 -0.47 -21.21 -20.26
CA ALA A 347 -0.32 -19.95 -19.55
C ALA A 347 -1.64 -19.29 -19.08
N ALA A 348 -2.76 -19.65 -19.67
CA ALA A 348 -4.08 -19.13 -19.33
C ALA A 348 -4.72 -19.82 -18.11
N THR A 349 -4.21 -20.97 -17.69
CA THR A 349 -4.77 -21.76 -16.59
C THR A 349 -4.09 -21.55 -15.25
N ILE A 350 -3.12 -20.64 -15.20
CA ILE A 350 -2.39 -20.24 -13.99
C ILE A 350 -2.21 -18.72 -13.96
N LEU A 351 -2.28 -18.13 -12.79
CA LEU A 351 -1.94 -16.73 -12.61
C LEU A 351 -0.45 -16.52 -12.75
N ASN A 352 -0.05 -15.49 -13.50
CA ASN A 352 1.31 -15.01 -13.50
C ASN A 352 1.31 -13.51 -13.13
N PRO A 353 1.84 -13.11 -11.97
CA PRO A 353 1.90 -11.71 -11.54
C PRO A 353 2.53 -10.77 -12.58
N ALA A 354 3.51 -11.24 -13.36
CA ALA A 354 4.15 -10.45 -14.41
C ALA A 354 3.22 -10.12 -15.61
N ARG A 355 2.08 -10.79 -15.72
CA ARG A 355 1.06 -10.54 -16.76
C ARG A 355 -0.14 -9.74 -16.23
N GLN A 356 -0.15 -9.44 -14.95
CA GLN A 356 -1.16 -8.59 -14.33
C GLN A 356 -0.85 -7.10 -14.58
N ASN A 357 -1.82 -6.22 -14.38
CA ASN A 357 -1.51 -4.80 -14.27
C ASN A 357 -0.56 -4.59 -13.08
N PHE A 358 0.21 -3.49 -13.09
CA PHE A 358 1.26 -3.27 -12.09
C PHE A 358 0.73 -3.14 -10.65
N VAL A 359 -0.54 -2.76 -10.46
CA VAL A 359 -1.16 -2.69 -9.12
C VAL A 359 -1.34 -4.10 -8.57
N GLN A 360 -2.06 -4.98 -9.29
CA GLN A 360 -2.28 -6.39 -8.89
C GLN A 360 -0.95 -7.15 -8.75
N ALA A 361 0.01 -6.85 -9.65
CA ALA A 361 1.35 -7.40 -9.62
C ALA A 361 2.10 -7.05 -8.31
N ASN A 362 2.03 -5.79 -7.88
CA ASN A 362 2.61 -5.33 -6.63
C ASN A 362 1.81 -5.83 -5.41
N ASP A 363 0.49 -5.86 -5.49
CA ASP A 363 -0.42 -6.32 -4.44
C ASP A 363 -0.08 -7.75 -3.99
N THR A 364 0.37 -8.59 -4.93
CA THR A 364 0.88 -9.95 -4.64
C THR A 364 2.00 -9.96 -3.58
N CYS A 365 2.83 -8.92 -3.54
CA CYS A 365 3.89 -8.77 -2.54
C CYS A 365 3.43 -7.97 -1.32
N ILE A 366 2.69 -6.88 -1.57
CA ILE A 366 2.26 -5.92 -0.55
C ILE A 366 1.34 -6.57 0.49
N GLN A 367 0.55 -7.59 0.14
CA GLN A 367 -0.29 -8.34 1.08
C GLN A 367 0.46 -8.80 2.34
N CYS A 368 1.75 -9.12 2.21
CA CYS A 368 2.61 -9.57 3.31
C CYS A 368 3.65 -8.52 3.71
N HIS A 369 4.11 -7.69 2.77
CA HIS A 369 5.14 -6.67 2.96
C HIS A 369 4.55 -5.28 3.22
N SER A 370 3.45 -5.22 3.99
CA SER A 370 2.85 -3.96 4.45
C SER A 370 2.30 -4.08 5.86
N GLN A 371 2.06 -2.93 6.49
CA GLN A 371 1.20 -2.81 7.66
C GLN A 371 -0.11 -2.12 7.28
N GLY A 372 -1.18 -2.52 7.94
CA GLY A 372 -2.52 -2.04 7.67
C GLY A 372 -3.57 -2.81 8.46
N GLN A 373 -4.78 -2.83 7.96
CA GLN A 373 -5.91 -3.54 8.59
C GLN A 373 -6.85 -4.09 7.51
N PRO A 374 -7.49 -5.25 7.74
CA PRO A 374 -8.62 -5.67 6.93
C PRO A 374 -9.69 -4.57 6.86
N LEU A 375 -10.36 -4.42 5.72
CA LEU A 375 -11.44 -3.42 5.56
C LEU A 375 -12.57 -3.65 6.55
N THR A 376 -12.86 -4.93 6.86
CA THR A 376 -13.75 -5.33 7.94
C THR A 376 -12.89 -6.01 9.01
N ASN A 377 -12.83 -5.42 10.19
CA ASN A 377 -12.11 -5.97 11.33
C ASN A 377 -12.83 -5.50 12.61
N PRO A 378 -13.29 -6.35 13.51
CA PRO A 378 -13.04 -7.80 13.56
C PRO A 378 -13.85 -8.64 12.55
N ILE A 379 -13.33 -9.82 12.21
CA ILE A 379 -13.99 -10.85 11.40
C ILE A 379 -14.39 -11.97 12.33
N LYS A 380 -15.68 -12.33 12.39
CA LYS A 380 -16.23 -13.34 13.32
C LYS A 380 -15.77 -13.13 14.77
N GLY A 381 -15.67 -11.87 15.20
CA GLY A 381 -15.25 -11.48 16.55
C GLY A 381 -13.74 -11.52 16.81
N GLN A 382 -12.92 -11.89 15.83
CA GLN A 382 -11.46 -11.92 15.93
C GLN A 382 -10.81 -10.83 15.08
N TYR A 383 -9.87 -10.07 15.64
CA TYR A 383 -9.04 -9.11 14.90
C TYR A 383 -7.92 -9.83 14.17
N TYR A 384 -7.70 -9.46 12.89
CA TYR A 384 -6.66 -10.03 12.03
C TYR A 384 -5.66 -8.95 11.59
N ASP A 385 -4.38 -9.31 11.49
CA ASP A 385 -3.26 -8.46 11.04
C ASP A 385 -2.72 -8.88 9.66
N TRP A 386 -3.60 -9.34 8.79
CA TRP A 386 -3.32 -9.71 7.42
C TRP A 386 -4.60 -9.62 6.56
N ALA A 387 -4.43 -9.59 5.24
CA ALA A 387 -5.51 -9.37 4.27
C ALA A 387 -6.39 -10.62 4.09
N VAL A 388 -7.26 -10.90 5.09
CA VAL A 388 -8.15 -12.08 5.06
C VAL A 388 -9.01 -12.08 3.81
N GLY A 389 -9.04 -13.22 3.10
CA GLY A 389 -9.81 -13.41 1.87
C GLY A 389 -9.14 -12.89 0.60
N TYR A 390 -8.00 -12.22 0.69
CA TYR A 390 -7.25 -11.79 -0.49
C TYR A 390 -6.52 -12.98 -1.13
N HIS A 391 -6.58 -13.04 -2.46
CA HIS A 391 -5.80 -13.96 -3.30
C HIS A 391 -5.08 -13.19 -4.39
N ALA A 392 -3.92 -13.66 -4.81
CA ALA A 392 -3.20 -13.07 -5.93
C ALA A 392 -4.10 -12.96 -7.17
N GLY A 393 -4.01 -11.83 -7.87
CA GLY A 393 -4.88 -11.50 -9.01
C GLY A 393 -6.09 -10.65 -8.67
N LEU A 394 -6.45 -10.52 -7.40
CA LEU A 394 -7.44 -9.55 -6.92
C LEU A 394 -6.77 -8.19 -6.64
N LEU A 395 -7.56 -7.17 -6.33
CA LEU A 395 -7.05 -5.90 -5.83
C LEU A 395 -6.97 -5.97 -4.31
N LEU A 396 -5.79 -5.77 -3.76
CA LEU A 396 -5.57 -5.81 -2.31
C LEU A 396 -6.41 -4.76 -1.57
N SER A 397 -6.62 -3.61 -2.18
CA SER A 397 -7.42 -2.51 -1.62
C SER A 397 -8.89 -2.87 -1.35
N ASP A 398 -9.40 -3.99 -1.88
CA ASP A 398 -10.74 -4.50 -1.57
C ASP A 398 -10.79 -5.29 -0.26
N PHE A 399 -9.65 -5.70 0.26
CA PHE A 399 -9.51 -6.54 1.46
C PHE A 399 -8.74 -5.84 2.58
N TRP A 400 -7.79 -4.98 2.22
CA TRP A 400 -6.77 -4.45 3.10
C TRP A 400 -6.63 -2.94 2.93
N LYS A 401 -6.69 -2.21 4.02
CA LYS A 401 -6.36 -0.79 4.09
C LYS A 401 -4.94 -0.65 4.63
N LEU A 402 -4.03 -0.14 3.81
CA LEU A 402 -2.68 0.21 4.27
C LEU A 402 -2.75 1.19 5.43
N GLU A 403 -1.82 1.07 6.35
CA GLU A 403 -1.70 2.01 7.48
C GLU A 403 -1.55 3.43 6.95
N PRO A 404 -2.46 4.33 7.33
CA PRO A 404 -2.44 5.71 6.85
C PRO A 404 -1.35 6.51 7.53
N HIS A 405 -0.79 7.47 6.81
CA HIS A 405 0.05 8.51 7.38
C HIS A 405 -0.57 9.89 7.15
N LYS A 406 -0.06 10.88 7.87
CA LYS A 406 -0.45 12.28 7.73
C LYS A 406 0.80 13.13 7.59
N LEU A 407 0.89 13.87 6.47
CA LEU A 407 2.01 14.78 6.25
C LEU A 407 2.10 15.83 7.35
N GLY A 408 3.32 16.05 7.80
CA GLY A 408 3.64 16.99 8.88
C GLY A 408 3.39 16.44 10.29
N GLU A 409 2.90 15.20 10.42
CA GLU A 409 2.65 14.57 11.73
C GLU A 409 3.47 13.28 11.88
N THR A 410 4.16 13.12 13.02
CA THR A 410 4.71 11.83 13.41
C THR A 410 3.58 10.94 13.91
N THR A 411 3.40 9.78 13.29
CA THR A 411 2.45 8.76 13.77
C THR A 411 3.22 7.59 14.39
N PHE A 412 2.51 6.61 14.93
CA PHE A 412 3.13 5.39 15.43
C PHE A 412 3.95 4.65 14.35
N THR A 413 3.59 4.78 13.09
CA THR A 413 4.15 4.02 11.98
C THR A 413 4.95 4.83 10.98
N HIS A 414 4.77 6.15 10.93
CA HIS A 414 5.37 7.00 9.90
C HIS A 414 6.00 8.27 10.49
N PHE A 415 7.07 8.70 9.85
CA PHE A 415 7.63 10.04 10.00
C PHE A 415 6.74 11.11 9.37
N PRO A 416 6.97 12.41 9.65
CA PRO A 416 6.14 13.48 9.11
C PRO A 416 6.14 13.62 7.59
N ASP A 417 7.12 13.08 6.89
CA ASP A 417 7.17 13.07 5.42
C ASP A 417 6.46 11.85 4.79
N GLY A 418 5.86 11.00 5.61
CA GLY A 418 5.20 9.76 5.18
C GLY A 418 6.12 8.54 5.08
N THR A 419 7.44 8.70 5.29
CA THR A 419 8.36 7.55 5.32
C THR A 419 8.04 6.64 6.51
N ALA A 420 7.93 5.37 6.26
CA ALA A 420 7.67 4.37 7.29
C ALA A 420 8.84 4.25 8.28
N HIS A 421 8.54 3.95 9.55
CA HIS A 421 9.56 3.69 10.57
C HIS A 421 9.30 2.41 11.39
N LYS A 422 8.49 1.50 10.87
CA LYS A 422 8.27 0.17 11.45
C LYS A 422 8.70 -0.90 10.45
N ASN A 423 8.85 -2.12 10.95
CA ASN A 423 9.17 -3.28 10.13
C ASN A 423 8.00 -3.66 9.19
N ARG A 424 8.29 -4.43 8.14
CA ARG A 424 7.28 -4.97 7.22
C ARG A 424 6.52 -3.90 6.42
N MET A 425 7.05 -2.69 6.29
CA MET A 425 6.36 -1.57 5.64
C MET A 425 6.92 -1.20 4.26
N GLN A 426 7.58 -2.13 3.59
CA GLN A 426 8.15 -1.89 2.25
C GLN A 426 7.07 -1.50 1.23
N GLY A 427 5.88 -2.13 1.32
CA GLY A 427 4.75 -1.80 0.48
C GLY A 427 4.16 -0.42 0.78
N ASN A 428 4.06 -0.03 2.05
CA ASN A 428 3.60 1.32 2.44
C ASN A 428 4.51 2.41 1.87
N ASP A 429 5.83 2.22 1.93
CA ASP A 429 6.79 3.12 1.33
C ASP A 429 6.71 3.12 -0.20
N PHE A 430 6.68 1.92 -0.81
CA PHE A 430 6.78 1.77 -2.26
C PHE A 430 5.60 2.41 -2.99
N VAL A 431 4.37 2.27 -2.50
CA VAL A 431 3.18 2.86 -3.15
C VAL A 431 3.20 4.39 -3.19
N GLN A 432 4.03 5.03 -2.36
CA GLN A 432 4.25 6.48 -2.37
C GLN A 432 5.34 6.90 -3.35
N SER A 433 6.16 5.96 -3.83
CA SER A 433 7.33 6.27 -4.66
C SER A 433 6.94 6.67 -6.09
N LEU A 434 7.78 7.51 -6.69
CA LEU A 434 7.65 7.85 -8.11
C LEU A 434 7.80 6.62 -9.01
N MET A 435 8.58 5.61 -8.59
CA MET A 435 8.74 4.39 -9.36
C MET A 435 7.44 3.58 -9.43
N TYR A 436 6.74 3.43 -8.31
CA TYR A 436 5.40 2.82 -8.31
C TYR A 436 4.45 3.59 -9.23
N ASN A 437 4.44 4.93 -9.13
CA ASN A 437 3.63 5.81 -9.97
C ASN A 437 3.96 5.72 -11.49
N ARG A 438 5.12 5.15 -11.84
CA ARG A 438 5.56 4.88 -13.22
C ARG A 438 5.38 3.42 -13.63
N GLY A 439 4.65 2.63 -12.84
CA GLY A 439 4.33 1.24 -13.14
C GLY A 439 5.45 0.23 -12.85
N VAL A 440 6.48 0.64 -12.10
CA VAL A 440 7.52 -0.29 -11.65
C VAL A 440 6.91 -1.30 -10.66
N THR A 441 7.35 -2.55 -10.74
CA THR A 441 6.88 -3.62 -9.88
C THR A 441 7.99 -4.10 -8.95
N CYS A 442 7.62 -4.73 -7.84
CA CYS A 442 8.56 -5.34 -6.89
C CYS A 442 9.53 -6.28 -7.61
N PHE A 443 9.02 -7.08 -8.54
CA PHE A 443 9.85 -8.03 -9.31
C PHE A 443 10.60 -7.39 -10.49
N SER A 444 10.50 -6.08 -10.71
CA SER A 444 11.46 -5.36 -11.56
C SER A 444 12.87 -5.39 -10.94
N CYS A 445 12.93 -5.41 -9.60
CA CYS A 445 14.17 -5.43 -8.84
C CYS A 445 14.44 -6.79 -8.17
N HIS A 446 13.41 -7.48 -7.68
CA HIS A 446 13.52 -8.76 -6.96
C HIS A 446 13.12 -9.95 -7.85
N ASP A 447 13.74 -11.11 -7.64
CA ASP A 447 13.25 -12.39 -8.16
C ASP A 447 12.76 -13.25 -6.99
N PRO A 448 11.44 -13.41 -6.83
CA PRO A 448 10.86 -14.19 -5.73
C PRO A 448 11.20 -15.67 -5.78
N HIS A 449 11.68 -16.16 -6.93
CA HIS A 449 12.13 -17.55 -7.08
C HIS A 449 13.55 -17.79 -6.55
N GLY A 450 14.22 -16.74 -6.10
CA GLY A 450 15.56 -16.84 -5.51
C GLY A 450 16.71 -16.53 -6.47
N THR A 451 17.67 -15.79 -5.96
CA THR A 451 18.96 -15.47 -6.61
C THR A 451 20.08 -15.55 -5.59
N GLU A 452 21.32 -15.51 -6.06
CA GLU A 452 22.51 -15.44 -5.20
C GLU A 452 22.74 -14.02 -4.61
N ASN A 453 22.01 -13.00 -5.10
CA ASN A 453 22.15 -11.65 -4.61
C ASN A 453 21.39 -11.45 -3.28
N ASP A 454 21.88 -10.57 -2.41
CA ASP A 454 21.16 -10.23 -1.17
C ASP A 454 19.74 -9.70 -1.48
N ALA A 455 18.82 -9.95 -0.56
CA ALA A 455 17.40 -9.61 -0.70
C ALA A 455 16.73 -10.18 -1.96
N MET A 456 17.30 -11.23 -2.56
CA MET A 456 16.83 -11.84 -3.82
C MET A 456 16.77 -10.82 -4.98
N LEU A 457 17.71 -9.88 -5.04
CA LEU A 457 17.79 -8.94 -6.15
C LEU A 457 18.18 -9.67 -7.44
N ARG A 458 17.59 -9.28 -8.57
CA ARG A 458 17.88 -9.86 -9.90
C ARG A 458 19.34 -9.65 -10.32
N LYS A 459 19.96 -8.57 -9.85
CA LYS A 459 21.36 -8.19 -10.06
C LYS A 459 21.87 -7.54 -8.77
N PRO A 460 23.18 -7.34 -8.61
CA PRO A 460 23.69 -6.46 -7.56
C PRO A 460 23.00 -5.10 -7.57
N ALA A 461 22.75 -4.50 -6.38
CA ALA A 461 21.88 -3.35 -6.21
C ALA A 461 22.17 -2.18 -7.17
N ASP A 462 23.45 -1.79 -7.30
CA ASP A 462 23.83 -0.66 -8.16
C ASP A 462 23.58 -0.95 -9.65
N GLN A 463 23.72 -2.20 -10.08
CA GLN A 463 23.43 -2.59 -11.46
C GLN A 463 21.93 -2.59 -11.78
N ILE A 464 21.08 -2.84 -10.77
CA ILE A 464 19.62 -2.71 -10.93
C ILE A 464 19.25 -1.23 -11.11
N CYS A 465 19.78 -0.36 -10.25
CA CYS A 465 19.49 1.06 -10.30
C CYS A 465 20.00 1.68 -11.61
N SER A 466 21.25 1.41 -12.00
CA SER A 466 21.89 1.97 -13.19
C SER A 466 21.29 1.45 -14.51
N ALA A 467 20.55 0.35 -14.52
CA ALA A 467 19.82 -0.10 -15.70
C ALA A 467 18.78 0.94 -16.18
N CYS A 468 18.21 1.73 -15.25
CA CYS A 468 17.25 2.78 -15.56
C CYS A 468 17.75 4.19 -15.19
N HIS A 469 18.68 4.30 -14.24
CA HIS A 469 19.22 5.54 -13.68
C HIS A 469 20.69 5.75 -14.02
N SER A 470 21.13 5.40 -15.24
CA SER A 470 22.50 5.66 -15.68
C SER A 470 22.73 7.18 -15.90
N PRO A 471 23.98 7.67 -15.80
CA PRO A 471 24.31 9.08 -16.03
C PRO A 471 23.79 9.63 -17.37
N ASN A 472 23.70 8.79 -18.38
CA ASN A 472 23.26 9.16 -19.73
C ASN A 472 21.73 9.03 -19.93
N ASN A 473 20.98 8.68 -18.90
CA ASN A 473 19.52 8.54 -18.93
C ASN A 473 18.87 9.79 -18.33
N LEU A 474 17.72 10.21 -18.88
CA LEU A 474 16.92 11.33 -18.34
C LEU A 474 16.55 11.17 -16.85
N ASN A 475 16.48 9.93 -16.37
CA ASN A 475 16.22 9.62 -14.97
C ASN A 475 17.52 9.43 -14.15
N GLY A 476 18.68 9.67 -14.76
CA GLY A 476 19.97 9.47 -14.12
C GLY A 476 20.42 10.66 -13.28
N PRO A 477 21.61 10.58 -12.67
CA PRO A 477 22.14 11.61 -11.77
C PRO A 477 22.59 12.90 -12.46
N HIS A 478 22.57 12.97 -13.78
CA HIS A 478 23.01 14.15 -14.59
C HIS A 478 24.45 14.60 -14.30
N THR A 479 25.31 13.67 -13.95
CA THR A 479 26.77 13.86 -13.77
C THR A 479 27.51 12.96 -14.74
N ALA A 480 28.76 13.28 -15.05
CA ALA A 480 29.57 12.44 -15.96
C ALA A 480 29.87 11.07 -15.36
N THR A 481 30.01 11.00 -14.04
CA THR A 481 30.31 9.78 -13.30
C THR A 481 29.45 9.64 -12.05
N LEU A 482 29.35 8.43 -11.50
CA LEU A 482 28.71 8.19 -10.21
C LEU A 482 29.52 8.79 -9.05
N GLU A 483 30.83 8.88 -9.15
CA GLU A 483 31.67 9.53 -8.14
C GLU A 483 31.37 11.03 -8.04
N GLU A 484 31.16 11.70 -9.17
CA GLU A 484 30.72 13.11 -9.18
C GLU A 484 29.36 13.28 -8.53
N HIS A 485 28.46 12.29 -8.69
CA HIS A 485 27.14 12.32 -8.06
C HIS A 485 27.22 12.06 -6.57
N THR A 486 27.95 11.02 -6.17
CA THR A 486 27.95 10.53 -4.77
C THR A 486 28.98 11.24 -3.90
N HIS A 487 29.97 11.90 -4.49
CA HIS A 487 31.16 12.44 -3.82
C HIS A 487 31.92 11.41 -2.98
N HIS A 488 31.80 10.13 -3.37
CA HIS A 488 32.48 8.99 -2.74
C HIS A 488 33.23 8.19 -3.80
N LYS A 489 34.39 7.65 -3.39
CA LYS A 489 35.23 6.82 -4.26
C LYS A 489 34.43 5.62 -4.74
N ALA A 490 34.53 5.31 -6.05
CA ALA A 490 33.87 4.14 -6.64
C ALA A 490 34.17 2.85 -5.87
N GLY A 491 33.13 2.04 -5.65
CA GLY A 491 33.21 0.79 -4.89
C GLY A 491 33.25 0.95 -3.37
N SER A 492 33.26 2.18 -2.84
CA SER A 492 33.10 2.40 -1.40
C SER A 492 31.63 2.26 -0.97
N PRO A 493 31.34 1.99 0.33
CA PRO A 493 29.96 1.93 0.81
C PRO A 493 29.13 3.19 0.50
N GLY A 494 29.74 4.38 0.54
CA GLY A 494 29.06 5.64 0.24
C GLY A 494 28.76 5.89 -1.23
N SER A 495 29.41 5.14 -2.16
CA SER A 495 29.12 5.24 -3.60
C SER A 495 27.92 4.41 -4.04
N GLN A 496 27.35 3.61 -3.14
CA GLN A 496 26.21 2.75 -3.46
C GLN A 496 24.90 3.58 -3.51
N CYS A 497 24.11 3.42 -4.56
CA CYS A 497 22.83 4.09 -4.74
C CYS A 497 21.90 3.91 -3.52
N VAL A 498 21.84 2.68 -3.02
CA VAL A 498 20.98 2.31 -1.88
C VAL A 498 21.41 2.97 -0.56
N ALA A 499 22.67 3.38 -0.42
CA ALA A 499 23.15 4.03 0.80
C ALA A 499 22.44 5.37 1.06
N CYS A 500 22.12 6.11 0.00
CA CYS A 500 21.47 7.41 0.08
C CYS A 500 19.97 7.38 -0.25
N HIS A 501 19.56 6.59 -1.27
CA HIS A 501 18.19 6.54 -1.75
C HIS A 501 17.31 5.46 -1.09
N MET A 502 17.91 4.55 -0.34
CA MET A 502 17.21 3.54 0.46
C MET A 502 17.86 3.40 1.85
N PRO A 503 17.95 4.49 2.62
CA PRO A 503 18.63 4.45 3.92
C PRO A 503 17.99 3.39 4.82
N LYS A 504 18.82 2.75 5.65
CA LYS A 504 18.39 1.72 6.60
C LYS A 504 17.84 2.39 7.86
N ILE A 505 16.56 2.71 7.85
CA ILE A 505 15.87 3.41 8.93
C ILE A 505 14.66 2.65 9.51
N LEU A 506 14.27 1.53 8.91
CA LEU A 506 13.17 0.70 9.40
C LEU A 506 13.73 -0.35 10.38
N PRO A 507 13.42 -0.27 11.68
CA PRO A 507 13.92 -1.24 12.65
C PRO A 507 13.17 -2.57 12.55
N GLU A 508 13.89 -3.67 12.47
CA GLU A 508 13.35 -5.03 12.61
C GLU A 508 13.13 -5.43 14.07
N LEU A 509 13.91 -4.82 14.97
CA LEU A 509 13.84 -4.95 16.41
C LEU A 509 14.14 -3.59 17.05
N PRO A 510 13.69 -3.31 18.28
CA PRO A 510 14.15 -2.15 19.01
C PRO A 510 15.68 -2.12 19.08
N GLY A 511 16.27 -1.02 18.63
CA GLY A 511 17.73 -0.84 18.58
C GLY A 511 18.44 -1.50 17.39
N GLY A 512 17.71 -1.99 16.38
CA GLY A 512 18.24 -2.64 15.17
C GLY A 512 18.10 -4.18 15.20
N PRO A 513 18.38 -4.91 14.11
CA PRO A 513 18.90 -4.43 12.84
C PRO A 513 17.89 -3.57 12.07
N PHE A 514 18.43 -2.70 11.20
CA PHE A 514 17.63 -1.81 10.37
C PHE A 514 17.60 -2.30 8.92
N VAL A 515 16.44 -2.14 8.27
CA VAL A 515 16.26 -2.45 6.85
C VAL A 515 16.00 -1.19 6.03
N SER A 516 16.21 -1.29 4.73
CA SER A 516 16.08 -0.18 3.81
C SER A 516 14.63 0.28 3.63
N THR A 517 14.41 1.60 3.61
CA THR A 517 13.16 2.20 3.14
C THR A 517 12.98 1.99 1.64
N HIS A 518 11.73 2.02 1.16
CA HIS A 518 11.37 1.84 -0.25
C HIS A 518 10.69 3.07 -0.85
N THR A 519 10.81 4.23 -0.21
CA THR A 519 10.37 5.51 -0.78
C THR A 519 11.27 5.99 -1.92
N PHE A 520 12.54 5.57 -1.94
CA PHE A 520 13.60 5.93 -2.89
C PHE A 520 13.93 7.42 -2.95
N HIS A 521 13.43 8.21 -2.04
CA HIS A 521 13.80 9.61 -1.98
C HIS A 521 15.02 9.84 -1.09
N PHE A 522 15.78 10.88 -1.39
CA PHE A 522 16.90 11.31 -0.58
C PHE A 522 16.39 12.13 0.61
N ILE A 523 16.67 11.67 1.82
CA ILE A 523 16.35 12.39 3.06
C ILE A 523 17.47 13.37 3.34
N SER A 524 17.19 14.66 3.22
CA SER A 524 18.19 15.71 3.45
C SER A 524 18.47 15.93 4.94
N PRO A 525 19.66 16.45 5.30
CA PRO A 525 19.94 16.84 6.68
C PRO A 525 18.95 17.86 7.24
N GLN A 526 18.42 18.77 6.40
CA GLN A 526 17.39 19.73 6.78
C GLN A 526 16.06 19.04 7.14
N GLN A 527 15.68 17.96 6.43
CA GLN A 527 14.52 17.13 6.82
C GLN A 527 14.77 16.44 8.16
N THR A 528 16.01 16.00 8.43
CA THR A 528 16.38 15.44 9.74
C THR A 528 16.16 16.45 10.86
N ASP A 529 16.59 17.68 10.67
CA ASP A 529 16.42 18.74 11.68
C ASP A 529 14.94 19.08 11.91
N ALA A 530 14.17 19.21 10.82
CA ALA A 530 12.77 19.59 10.88
C ALA A 530 11.83 18.46 11.34
N MET A 531 12.08 17.23 10.90
CA MET A 531 11.13 16.10 11.01
C MET A 531 11.67 14.91 11.81
N LYS A 532 12.92 14.99 12.27
CA LYS A 532 13.60 13.93 13.04
C LYS A 532 13.73 12.60 12.31
N ILE A 533 13.80 12.64 10.99
CA ILE A 533 14.01 11.46 10.14
C ILE A 533 15.52 11.24 10.01
N PRO A 534 16.08 10.06 10.24
CA PRO A 534 17.49 9.78 10.04
C PRO A 534 17.90 9.98 8.57
N ASN A 535 18.95 10.74 8.29
CA ASN A 535 19.50 10.89 6.95
C ASN A 535 20.69 9.93 6.71
N ALA A 536 20.98 9.70 5.45
CA ALA A 536 22.02 8.78 5.02
C ALA A 536 23.43 9.23 5.42
N CYS A 537 23.71 10.54 5.45
CA CYS A 537 25.03 11.09 5.78
C CYS A 537 25.43 10.73 7.22
N ASN A 538 24.57 11.09 8.17
CA ASN A 538 24.84 10.86 9.60
C ASN A 538 24.69 9.39 10.01
N ALA A 539 24.06 8.56 9.18
CA ALA A 539 24.04 7.11 9.40
C ALA A 539 25.45 6.48 9.30
N CYS A 540 26.31 7.02 8.44
CA CYS A 540 27.69 6.58 8.26
C CYS A 540 28.69 7.51 8.97
N HIS A 541 28.55 8.83 8.84
CA HIS A 541 29.40 9.85 9.47
C HIS A 541 28.88 10.18 10.88
N LYS A 542 28.98 9.22 11.79
CA LYS A 542 28.39 9.28 13.13
C LYS A 542 29.03 10.32 14.04
N ASP A 543 30.25 10.74 13.72
CA ASP A 543 31.03 11.78 14.42
C ASP A 543 30.69 13.20 13.94
N LYS A 544 29.83 13.33 12.93
CA LYS A 544 29.39 14.59 12.34
C LYS A 544 27.91 14.86 12.63
N ASP A 545 27.55 16.14 12.63
CA ASP A 545 26.17 16.60 12.80
C ASP A 545 25.48 16.94 11.47
N THR A 546 24.22 17.32 11.53
CA THR A 546 23.44 17.73 10.36
C THR A 546 23.93 19.05 9.75
N ALA A 547 24.53 19.95 10.56
CA ALA A 547 25.10 21.19 10.07
C ALA A 547 26.31 20.92 9.16
N TRP A 548 27.18 19.99 9.55
CA TRP A 548 28.27 19.53 8.70
C TRP A 548 27.72 18.93 7.38
N ALA A 549 26.76 18.01 7.46
CA ALA A 549 26.19 17.36 6.27
C ALA A 549 25.50 18.37 5.34
N THR A 550 24.83 19.38 5.88
CA THR A 550 24.24 20.49 5.11
C THR A 550 25.30 21.31 4.39
N LYS A 551 26.41 21.63 5.05
CA LYS A 551 27.54 22.36 4.47
C LYS A 551 28.20 21.58 3.33
N GLU A 552 28.42 20.28 3.53
CA GLU A 552 28.98 19.42 2.49
C GLU A 552 28.06 19.36 1.27
N LEU A 553 26.77 19.10 1.45
CA LEU A 553 25.80 19.07 0.36
C LEU A 553 25.68 20.38 -0.40
N ALA A 554 25.86 21.52 0.27
CA ALA A 554 25.84 22.83 -0.41
C ALA A 554 26.99 23.01 -1.41
N SER A 555 28.08 22.28 -1.24
CA SER A 555 29.23 22.27 -2.16
C SER A 555 29.03 21.36 -3.37
N TRP A 556 28.04 20.45 -3.33
CA TRP A 556 27.81 19.49 -4.40
C TRP A 556 27.19 20.15 -5.63
N LYS A 557 27.81 19.94 -6.78
CA LYS A 557 27.32 20.46 -8.07
C LYS A 557 26.21 19.61 -8.68
N THR A 558 25.81 18.54 -8.02
CA THR A 558 24.71 17.68 -8.47
C THR A 558 23.39 18.41 -8.33
N VAL A 559 22.74 18.69 -9.44
CA VAL A 559 21.49 19.42 -9.48
C VAL A 559 20.38 18.45 -9.80
N SER A 560 19.37 18.40 -8.94
CA SER A 560 18.14 17.69 -9.27
C SER A 560 17.54 18.28 -10.54
N PRO A 561 17.02 17.46 -11.48
CA PRO A 561 16.33 17.96 -12.68
C PRO A 561 15.25 19.01 -12.37
N TRP A 562 14.57 18.85 -11.23
CA TRP A 562 13.59 19.81 -10.73
C TRP A 562 14.18 21.17 -10.30
N ARG A 563 15.44 21.17 -9.87
CA ARG A 563 16.14 22.39 -9.49
C ARG A 563 16.61 23.14 -10.70
N MET A 564 17.12 22.44 -11.73
CA MET A 564 17.52 23.04 -13.01
C MET A 564 16.37 23.78 -13.68
N GLN A 565 15.16 23.19 -13.71
CA GLN A 565 13.97 23.84 -14.27
C GLN A 565 13.58 25.13 -13.56
N ARG A 566 13.85 25.24 -12.27
CA ARG A 566 13.58 26.47 -11.49
C ARG A 566 14.62 27.55 -11.70
N GLU A 567 15.88 27.17 -11.90
CA GLU A 567 17.00 28.14 -12.07
C GLU A 567 17.08 28.69 -13.47
N THR A 568 16.70 27.94 -14.50
CA THR A 568 16.76 28.38 -15.89
C THR A 568 15.55 29.18 -16.35
N GLY A 569 14.44 29.15 -15.58
CA GLY A 569 13.21 29.84 -15.98
C GLY A 569 12.57 29.32 -17.29
N GLU A 570 13.15 28.31 -17.90
CA GLU A 570 12.58 27.67 -19.08
C GLU A 570 11.36 26.81 -18.67
N ALA A 571 10.19 27.26 -19.13
CA ALA A 571 9.02 26.40 -19.12
C ALA A 571 9.36 25.13 -19.89
N ALA A 572 9.20 23.97 -19.25
CA ALA A 572 9.42 22.70 -19.91
C ALA A 572 8.68 22.67 -21.24
N SER A 573 9.42 22.60 -22.33
CA SER A 573 8.84 22.26 -23.65
C SER A 573 8.04 20.96 -23.43
N PRO A 574 6.80 20.82 -23.93
CA PRO A 574 6.03 19.62 -23.76
C PRO A 574 6.88 18.47 -24.27
N ALA A 575 7.21 17.55 -23.37
CA ALA A 575 8.04 16.40 -23.67
C ALA A 575 7.47 15.71 -24.90
N GLU A 576 8.27 15.62 -25.96
CA GLU A 576 8.00 14.73 -27.07
C GLU A 576 7.62 13.37 -26.49
N SER A 577 6.53 12.83 -26.98
CA SER A 577 5.96 11.56 -26.57
C SER A 577 7.04 10.48 -26.62
N VAL A 578 7.64 10.16 -25.49
CA VAL A 578 8.49 8.98 -25.37
C VAL A 578 7.54 7.80 -25.46
N THR A 579 7.52 7.16 -26.61
CA THR A 579 6.94 5.84 -26.77
C THR A 579 7.61 4.94 -25.74
N PRO A 580 6.86 4.26 -24.84
CA PRO A 580 7.48 3.31 -23.94
C PRO A 580 8.16 2.23 -24.77
N ALA A 581 9.43 1.96 -24.50
CA ALA A 581 10.12 0.84 -25.10
C ALA A 581 9.29 -0.42 -24.88
N PRO A 582 9.11 -1.26 -25.90
CA PRO A 582 8.40 -2.52 -25.73
C PRO A 582 9.07 -3.32 -24.61
N PRO A 583 8.32 -4.07 -23.80
CA PRO A 583 8.89 -4.90 -22.75
C PRO A 583 9.94 -5.80 -23.39
N ALA A 584 11.16 -5.77 -22.84
CA ALA A 584 12.25 -6.60 -23.29
C ALA A 584 11.75 -8.03 -23.40
N GLY A 585 11.89 -8.60 -24.58
CA GLY A 585 11.32 -9.88 -24.96
C GLY A 585 11.56 -10.94 -23.90
N ALA A 586 10.51 -11.65 -23.55
CA ALA A 586 10.63 -12.88 -22.80
C ALA A 586 11.54 -13.84 -23.58
N PRO A 587 12.49 -14.52 -22.93
CA PRO A 587 13.23 -15.57 -23.60
C PRO A 587 12.27 -16.67 -24.08
N PRO A 588 12.51 -17.31 -25.22
CA PRO A 588 11.68 -18.39 -25.70
C PRO A 588 11.73 -19.58 -24.73
N HIS A 589 10.51 -20.07 -24.37
CA HIS A 589 10.12 -21.32 -23.69
C HIS A 589 10.66 -21.66 -22.32
#